data_54a1456b8450c213a8e758821c9010da
#
_entry.id   54a1456b8450c213a8e758821c9010da
#
_cell.length_a   1.000
_cell.length_b   1.000
_cell.length_c   1.000
_cell.angle_alpha   90.00
_cell.angle_beta   90.00
_cell.angle_gamma   90.00
#
_symmetry.space_group_name_H-M   'P 1'
#
loop_
_entity.id
_entity.type
_entity.pdbx_description
1 polymer ?
#
loop_
_entity_poly.entity_id
_entity_poly.type
_entity_poly.pdbx_seq_one_letter_code
_entity_poly.pdbx_strand_id
1 'polypeptide(L)' 'MATNITAHITGTVWKIEKQRGDAIVSGEPVVILESMKMEMPVESPVSGKVTEIRCAEGDAVEEGAVLAVVE' A
#
# COMPACT_ATOMS: atom_id res chain seq x y z
N MET A 1 -16.50 -6.85 -0.77
CA MET A 1 -16.37 -5.58 -1.51
C MET A 1 -14.92 -5.15 -1.54
N ALA A 2 -14.46 -4.63 -2.67
CA ALA A 2 -13.07 -4.22 -2.81
C ALA A 2 -12.81 -2.93 -2.04
N THR A 3 -11.68 -2.87 -1.35
CA THR A 3 -11.22 -1.68 -0.64
C THR A 3 -9.91 -1.23 -1.27
N ASN A 4 -9.86 0.02 -1.70
CA ASN A 4 -8.64 0.59 -2.25
C ASN A 4 -7.72 1.02 -1.11
N ILE A 5 -6.46 0.62 -1.20
CA ILE A 5 -5.43 1.09 -0.27
C ILE A 5 -4.72 2.23 -0.96
N THR A 6 -4.86 3.43 -0.42
CA THR A 6 -4.35 4.65 -1.06
C THR A 6 -3.19 5.24 -0.28
N ALA A 7 -2.32 5.95 -1.01
CA ALA A 7 -1.24 6.68 -0.39
C ALA A 7 -1.81 7.82 0.46
N HIS A 8 -1.34 7.94 1.70
CA HIS A 8 -1.78 9.01 2.59
C HIS A 8 -0.88 10.24 2.52
N ILE A 9 0.21 10.13 1.75
CA ILE A 9 1.15 11.23 1.50
C ILE A 9 1.74 11.07 0.11
N THR A 10 2.32 12.14 -0.41
CA THR A 10 3.14 12.09 -1.61
C THR A 10 4.52 11.56 -1.24
N GLY A 11 5.03 10.59 -1.98
CA GLY A 11 6.34 10.00 -1.70
C GLY A 11 6.72 8.97 -2.76
N THR A 12 7.69 8.14 -2.41
CA THR A 12 8.19 7.08 -3.28
C THR A 12 7.90 5.73 -2.63
N VAL A 13 7.51 4.75 -3.43
CA VAL A 13 7.31 3.38 -2.94
C VAL A 13 8.69 2.80 -2.63
N TRP A 14 8.98 2.64 -1.34
CA TRP A 14 10.25 2.10 -0.88
C TRP A 14 10.24 0.57 -0.85
N LYS A 15 9.14 -0.01 -0.38
CA LYS A 15 9.01 -1.46 -0.28
C LYS A 15 7.55 -1.87 -0.36
N ILE A 16 7.30 -3.00 -1.01
CA ILE A 16 5.98 -3.62 -1.06
C ILE A 16 6.01 -4.81 -0.12
N GLU A 17 5.23 -4.75 0.97
CA GLU A 17 5.24 -5.77 2.02
C GLU A 17 4.32 -6.95 1.71
N LYS A 18 3.30 -6.75 0.87
CA LYS A 18 2.34 -7.78 0.49
C LYS A 18 2.29 -7.92 -1.02
N GLN A 19 2.02 -9.12 -1.46
CA GLN A 19 1.89 -9.42 -2.89
C GLN A 19 0.46 -9.81 -3.20
N ARG A 20 0.11 -9.78 -4.48
CA ARG A 20 -1.17 -10.25 -4.95
C ARG A 20 -1.39 -11.69 -4.49
N GLY A 21 -2.55 -11.94 -3.88
CA GLY A 21 -2.90 -13.25 -3.37
C GLY A 21 -2.61 -13.44 -1.88
N ASP A 22 -1.87 -12.53 -1.26
CA ASP A 22 -1.55 -12.64 0.16
C ASP A 22 -2.76 -12.29 1.03
N ALA A 23 -2.91 -13.01 2.13
CA ALA A 23 -3.86 -12.63 3.17
C ALA A 23 -3.32 -11.43 3.94
N ILE A 24 -4.20 -10.54 4.34
CA ILE A 24 -3.83 -9.36 5.12
C ILE A 24 -4.82 -9.16 6.25
N VAL A 25 -4.32 -8.67 7.36
CA VAL A 25 -5.12 -8.34 8.55
C VAL A 25 -5.15 -6.83 8.69
N SER A 26 -6.29 -6.28 9.14
CA SER A 26 -6.43 -4.86 9.40
C SER A 26 -5.28 -4.36 10.27
N GLY A 27 -4.62 -3.29 9.85
CA GLY A 27 -3.46 -2.73 10.55
C GLY A 27 -2.12 -3.23 10.04
N GLU A 28 -2.09 -4.25 9.17
CA GLU A 28 -0.83 -4.70 8.58
C GLU A 28 -0.39 -3.78 7.45
N PRO A 29 0.92 -3.50 7.32
CA PRO A 29 1.40 -2.67 6.23
C PRO A 29 1.31 -3.42 4.89
N VAL A 30 0.86 -2.72 3.87
CA VAL A 30 0.82 -3.24 2.50
C VAL A 30 2.03 -2.74 1.73
N VAL A 31 2.35 -1.46 1.89
CA VAL A 31 3.42 -0.76 1.19
C VAL A 31 4.07 0.19 2.17
N ILE A 32 5.37 0.38 2.02
CA ILE A 32 6.09 1.40 2.79
C ILE A 32 6.48 2.51 1.83
N LEU A 33 6.07 3.73 2.15
CA LEU A 33 6.42 4.92 1.39
C LEU A 33 7.57 5.65 2.06
N GLU A 34 8.46 6.20 1.25
CA GLU A 34 9.52 7.08 1.72
C GLU A 34 9.18 8.51 1.35
N SER A 35 9.24 9.41 2.32
CA SER A 35 9.04 10.83 2.10
C SER A 35 9.92 11.59 3.08
N MET A 36 10.69 12.56 2.58
CA MET A 36 11.55 13.39 3.42
C MET A 36 12.49 12.56 4.30
N LYS A 37 13.05 11.49 3.73
CA LYS A 37 13.98 10.55 4.40
C LYS A 37 13.33 9.79 5.56
N MET A 38 12.01 9.73 5.59
CA MET A 38 11.26 8.96 6.58
C MET A 38 10.49 7.86 5.87
N GLU A 39 10.45 6.69 6.49
CA GLU A 39 9.70 5.54 5.98
C GLU A 39 8.37 5.48 6.71
N MET A 40 7.28 5.42 5.94
CA MET A 40 5.95 5.42 6.52
C MET A 40 5.15 4.26 5.95
N PRO A 41 4.66 3.34 6.81
CA PRO A 41 3.84 2.23 6.33
C PRO A 41 2.44 2.71 5.95
N VAL A 42 1.92 2.17 4.86
CA VAL A 42 0.52 2.33 4.48
C VAL A 42 -0.17 1.04 4.86
N GLU A 43 -1.00 1.11 5.89
CA GLU A 43 -1.65 -0.06 6.46
C GLU A 43 -3.01 -0.30 5.83
N SER A 44 -3.42 -1.57 5.79
CA SER A 44 -4.76 -1.91 5.33
C SER A 44 -5.77 -1.58 6.44
N PRO A 45 -6.85 -0.86 6.11
CA PRO A 45 -7.91 -0.61 7.09
C PRO A 45 -8.84 -1.81 7.29
N VAL A 46 -8.69 -2.85 6.47
CA VAL A 46 -9.57 -4.01 6.52
C VAL A 46 -8.75 -5.29 6.43
N SER A 47 -9.34 -6.38 6.92
CA SER A 47 -8.79 -7.72 6.76
C SER A 47 -9.36 -8.33 5.49
N GLY A 48 -8.57 -9.15 4.79
CA GLY A 48 -9.01 -9.80 3.58
C GLY A 48 -7.84 -10.37 2.80
N LYS A 49 -7.90 -10.24 1.49
CA LYS A 49 -6.89 -10.76 0.59
C LYS A 49 -6.50 -9.66 -0.41
N VAL A 50 -5.21 -9.52 -0.63
CA VAL A 50 -4.71 -8.56 -1.62
C VAL A 50 -5.00 -9.11 -3.01
N THR A 51 -5.85 -8.41 -3.77
CA THR A 51 -6.24 -8.85 -5.10
C THR A 51 -5.48 -8.15 -6.21
N GLU A 52 -4.94 -6.95 -5.94
CA GLU A 52 -4.12 -6.21 -6.90
C GLU A 52 -3.05 -5.42 -6.16
N ILE A 53 -1.89 -5.32 -6.81
CA ILE A 53 -0.84 -4.37 -6.44
C ILE A 53 -0.71 -3.42 -7.63
N ARG A 54 -0.94 -2.14 -7.40
CA ARG A 54 -0.97 -1.12 -8.46
C ARG A 54 0.23 -0.20 -8.48
N CYS A 55 1.28 -0.56 -7.76
CA CYS A 55 2.51 0.22 -7.72
C CYS A 55 3.69 -0.73 -7.76
N ALA A 56 4.86 -0.19 -8.03
CA ALA A 56 6.11 -0.93 -8.02
C ALA A 56 7.11 -0.19 -7.15
N GLU A 57 8.08 -0.93 -6.60
CA GLU A 57 9.15 -0.31 -5.82
C GLU A 57 9.90 0.70 -6.70
N GLY A 58 10.12 1.89 -6.13
CA GLY A 58 10.74 2.98 -6.85
C GLY A 58 9.76 3.97 -7.50
N ASP A 59 8.46 3.63 -7.54
CA ASP A 59 7.48 4.54 -8.13
C ASP A 59 7.26 5.76 -7.26
N ALA A 60 7.16 6.93 -7.91
CA ALA A 60 6.70 8.14 -7.24
C ALA A 60 5.17 8.14 -7.25
N VAL A 61 4.57 8.40 -6.11
CA VAL A 61 3.11 8.40 -5.95
C VAL A 61 2.67 9.68 -5.26
N GLU A 62 1.45 10.10 -5.56
CA GLU A 62 0.83 11.26 -4.94
C GLU A 62 -0.20 10.81 -3.92
N GLU A 63 -0.50 11.69 -2.97
CA GLU A 63 -1.56 11.44 -1.99
C GLU A 63 -2.85 11.08 -2.73
N GLY A 64 -3.50 10.00 -2.31
CA GLY A 64 -4.73 9.50 -2.94
C GLY A 64 -4.49 8.46 -4.01
N ALA A 65 -3.25 8.25 -4.44
CA ALA A 65 -2.95 7.22 -5.45
C ALA A 65 -3.31 5.83 -4.90
N VAL A 66 -3.95 5.01 -5.72
CA VAL A 66 -4.29 3.63 -5.33
C VAL A 66 -3.04 2.78 -5.42
N LEU A 67 -2.62 2.20 -4.30
CA LEU A 67 -1.43 1.36 -4.22
C LEU A 67 -1.76 -0.12 -4.35
N ALA A 68 -2.90 -0.53 -3.79
CA ALA A 68 -3.32 -1.92 -3.78
C ALA A 68 -4.83 -2.00 -3.59
N VAL A 69 -5.38 -3.19 -3.83
CA VAL A 69 -6.80 -3.46 -3.62
C VAL A 69 -6.89 -4.71 -2.74
N VAL A 70 -7.76 -4.65 -1.72
CA VAL A 70 -8.03 -5.75 -0.79
C VAL A 70 -9.50 -6.12 -0.87
N GLU A 71 -9.77 -7.41 -0.92
CA GLU A 71 -11.15 -7.93 -0.88
C GLU A 71 -11.35 -8.94 0.21
#